data_24e5f644ad28a7c640aac0698a1316c0
#
_entry.id   24e5f644ad28a7c640aac0698a1316c0
#
_cell.length_a   1.000
_cell.length_b   1.000
_cell.length_c   1.000
_cell.angle_alpha   90.00
_cell.angle_beta   90.00
_cell.angle_gamma   90.00
#
_symmetry.space_group_name_H-M   'P 1'
#
loop_
_entity.id
_entity.type
_entity.pdbx_description
1 polymer ?
#
loop_
_entity_poly.entity_id
_entity_poly.type
_entity_poly.pdbx_seq_one_letter_code
_entity_poly.pdbx_strand_id
1 'polypeptide(L)'
;MKNHFITAFALATTLLAANAFAATPAAVSDPGRPAADTARDATRKPAEMLNFSGMKAGDNVLEILPGGGYFTRIFSKQIGPTGHLYAAIPDPKGPDAEPAAAAIAAEPGYGNITVVPILPMGAMPLLDIIWTSWNYHDLHLSRVHVDMLAVDKGWYSILKPDGVVVIVDHAALPGSPPVETADKLHRIDPAVVKTEMTAAGFVFDGESDVLANPADPHTAIVFDPSIRGKTDQFAYRFRKPK
;
A
#
# COMPACT_ATOMS: atom_id res chain seq x y z
N MET A 1 43.33 -49.49 -38.00
CA MET A 1 42.32 -48.42 -37.82
C MET A 1 42.03 -48.37 -36.34
N LYS A 2 42.49 -47.34 -35.62
CA LYS A 2 42.31 -47.13 -34.17
C LYS A 2 41.34 -45.97 -33.99
N ASN A 3 40.13 -46.28 -33.53
CA ASN A 3 39.12 -45.25 -33.21
C ASN A 3 39.38 -44.68 -31.81
N HIS A 4 39.62 -43.36 -31.74
CA HIS A 4 39.70 -42.61 -30.49
C HIS A 4 38.32 -42.00 -30.19
N PHE A 5 37.65 -42.47 -29.15
CA PHE A 5 36.48 -41.82 -28.59
C PHE A 5 36.94 -40.67 -27.68
N ILE A 6 36.60 -39.43 -28.03
CA ILE A 6 36.77 -38.26 -27.19
C ILE A 6 35.49 -38.08 -26.39
N THR A 7 35.58 -38.31 -25.07
CA THR A 7 34.47 -38.03 -24.12
C THR A 7 34.54 -36.59 -23.72
N ALA A 8 33.57 -35.80 -24.13
CA ALA A 8 33.41 -34.42 -23.69
C ALA A 8 32.72 -34.37 -22.32
N PHE A 9 33.43 -33.89 -21.31
CA PHE A 9 32.85 -33.57 -20.00
C PHE A 9 32.19 -32.20 -20.06
N ALA A 10 30.88 -32.14 -19.95
CA ALA A 10 30.14 -30.89 -19.78
C ALA A 10 30.17 -30.47 -18.32
N LEU A 11 30.87 -29.38 -18.03
CA LEU A 11 30.88 -28.76 -16.70
C LEU A 11 29.60 -27.93 -16.53
N ALA A 12 28.65 -28.42 -15.75
CA ALA A 12 27.45 -27.68 -15.40
C ALA A 12 27.79 -26.68 -14.26
N THR A 13 27.94 -25.40 -14.59
CA THR A 13 28.05 -24.32 -13.61
C THR A 13 26.67 -23.98 -13.09
N THR A 14 26.35 -24.40 -11.87
CA THR A 14 25.19 -23.94 -11.12
C THR A 14 25.45 -22.51 -10.65
N LEU A 15 24.80 -21.51 -11.26
CA LEU A 15 24.70 -20.18 -10.70
C LEU A 15 23.82 -20.25 -9.43
N LEU A 16 24.43 -20.17 -8.26
CA LEU A 16 23.71 -19.79 -7.05
C LEU A 16 23.33 -18.31 -7.19
N ALA A 17 22.04 -18.04 -7.41
CA ALA A 17 21.49 -16.71 -7.22
C ALA A 17 21.58 -16.37 -5.74
N ALA A 18 22.56 -15.55 -5.37
CA ALA A 18 22.60 -14.95 -4.04
C ALA A 18 21.38 -14.03 -3.92
N ASN A 19 20.44 -14.37 -3.05
CA ASN A 19 19.41 -13.44 -2.59
C ASN A 19 20.14 -12.32 -1.84
N ALA A 20 20.47 -11.24 -2.55
CA ALA A 20 20.91 -10.00 -1.93
C ALA A 20 19.69 -9.48 -1.15
N PHE A 21 19.71 -9.62 0.17
CA PHE A 21 18.76 -8.90 1.03
C PHE A 21 18.93 -7.43 0.70
N ALA A 22 17.90 -6.82 0.13
CA ALA A 22 17.90 -5.39 -0.11
C ALA A 22 18.10 -4.69 1.25
N ALA A 23 19.02 -3.72 1.30
CA ALA A 23 19.26 -2.96 2.53
C ALA A 23 17.94 -2.30 2.97
N THR A 24 17.69 -2.30 4.29
CA THR A 24 16.52 -1.61 4.84
C THR A 24 16.56 -0.15 4.44
N PRO A 25 15.50 0.41 3.81
CA PRO A 25 15.47 1.80 3.43
C PRO A 25 15.73 2.72 4.63
N ALA A 26 16.54 3.77 4.45
CA ALA A 26 16.88 4.71 5.52
C ALA A 26 15.64 5.32 6.19
N ALA A 27 14.55 5.53 5.43
CA ALA A 27 13.28 6.01 5.96
C ALA A 27 12.65 5.07 7.00
N VAL A 28 12.88 3.75 6.90
CA VAL A 28 12.38 2.76 7.86
C VAL A 28 13.21 2.75 9.13
N SER A 29 14.52 2.98 9.02
CA SER A 29 15.44 3.06 10.16
C SER A 29 15.61 4.46 10.73
N ASP A 30 14.79 5.43 10.34
CA ASP A 30 14.82 6.80 10.87
C ASP A 30 14.62 6.79 12.40
N PRO A 31 15.61 7.27 13.19
CA PRO A 31 15.53 7.31 14.66
C PRO A 31 14.42 8.26 15.17
N GLY A 32 13.90 9.14 14.34
CA GLY A 32 12.76 10.01 14.67
C GLY A 32 11.41 9.31 14.69
N ARG A 33 11.34 8.02 14.29
CA ARG A 33 10.09 7.25 14.34
C ARG A 33 9.72 6.89 15.78
N PRO A 34 8.44 7.04 16.20
CA PRO A 34 7.98 6.65 17.52
C PRO A 34 8.24 5.16 17.79
N ALA A 35 8.62 4.82 19.04
CA ALA A 35 8.83 3.43 19.45
C ALA A 35 7.57 2.56 19.26
N ALA A 36 6.39 3.14 19.45
CA ALA A 36 5.11 2.46 19.18
C ALA A 36 4.91 2.11 17.70
N ASP A 37 5.52 2.86 16.77
CA ASP A 37 5.50 2.56 15.34
C ASP A 37 6.51 1.48 15.00
N THR A 38 7.75 1.62 15.45
CA THR A 38 8.81 0.64 15.16
C THR A 38 8.50 -0.75 15.74
N ALA A 39 7.79 -0.83 16.87
CA ALA A 39 7.31 -2.09 17.43
C ALA A 39 6.35 -2.86 16.48
N ARG A 40 5.75 -2.19 15.49
CA ARG A 40 4.84 -2.79 14.50
C ARG A 40 5.53 -3.20 13.20
N ASP A 41 6.81 -2.88 13.02
CA ASP A 41 7.53 -3.13 11.77
C ASP A 41 7.55 -4.63 11.40
N ALA A 42 7.67 -5.50 12.40
CA ALA A 42 7.66 -6.94 12.18
C ALA A 42 6.39 -7.46 11.53
N THR A 43 5.24 -6.82 11.78
CA THR A 43 3.94 -7.19 11.21
C THR A 43 3.56 -6.35 9.99
N ARG A 44 4.06 -5.12 9.88
CA ARG A 44 3.73 -4.19 8.80
C ARG A 44 4.70 -4.22 7.63
N LYS A 45 5.86 -4.86 7.82
CA LYS A 45 6.87 -5.08 6.76
C LYS A 45 7.19 -3.82 5.93
N PRO A 46 7.50 -2.67 6.58
CA PRO A 46 7.58 -1.39 5.87
C PRO A 46 8.68 -1.34 4.82
N ALA A 47 9.79 -2.03 5.01
CA ALA A 47 10.87 -2.07 4.01
C ALA A 47 10.43 -2.80 2.75
N GLU A 48 9.78 -3.95 2.90
CA GLU A 48 9.25 -4.75 1.81
C GLU A 48 8.14 -4.00 1.09
N MET A 49 7.28 -3.29 1.83
CA MET A 49 6.19 -2.50 1.27
C MET A 49 6.70 -1.28 0.49
N LEU A 50 7.73 -0.58 0.98
CA LEU A 50 8.38 0.49 0.20
C LEU A 50 8.98 -0.05 -1.10
N ASN A 51 9.71 -1.16 -1.04
CA ASN A 51 10.29 -1.78 -2.23
C ASN A 51 9.21 -2.20 -3.23
N PHE A 52 8.11 -2.77 -2.75
CA PHE A 52 6.98 -3.16 -3.58
C PHE A 52 6.30 -1.96 -4.24
N SER A 53 6.15 -0.84 -3.52
CA SER A 53 5.55 0.37 -4.08
C SER A 53 6.38 1.00 -5.20
N GLY A 54 7.69 0.80 -5.18
CA GLY A 54 8.64 1.48 -6.07
C GLY A 54 8.84 2.96 -5.75
N MET A 55 8.43 3.41 -4.56
CA MET A 55 8.55 4.80 -4.10
C MET A 55 10.01 5.25 -4.04
N LYS A 56 10.29 6.43 -4.55
CA LYS A 56 11.64 7.01 -4.65
C LYS A 56 11.67 8.48 -4.26
N ALA A 57 12.86 9.01 -4.06
CA ALA A 57 13.06 10.42 -3.80
C ALA A 57 12.49 11.30 -4.93
N GLY A 58 11.80 12.36 -4.54
CA GLY A 58 11.17 13.31 -5.46
C GLY A 58 9.75 12.95 -5.91
N ASP A 59 9.19 11.79 -5.52
CA ASP A 59 7.83 11.40 -5.88
C ASP A 59 6.78 12.29 -5.21
N ASN A 60 5.68 12.52 -5.92
CA ASN A 60 4.43 13.07 -5.37
C ASN A 60 3.53 11.89 -4.98
N VAL A 61 3.21 11.76 -3.71
CA VAL A 61 2.48 10.63 -3.15
C VAL A 61 1.19 11.09 -2.50
N LEU A 62 0.09 10.37 -2.73
CA LEU A 62 -1.16 10.52 -1.98
C LEU A 62 -1.31 9.30 -1.06
N GLU A 63 -1.37 9.54 0.24
CA GLU A 63 -1.72 8.54 1.24
C GLU A 63 -3.17 8.74 1.65
N ILE A 64 -3.99 7.72 1.39
CA ILE A 64 -5.42 7.72 1.72
C ILE A 64 -5.61 7.20 3.14
N LEU A 65 -6.28 7.99 4.00
CA LEU A 65 -6.62 7.62 5.39
C LEU A 65 -5.39 7.16 6.18
N PRO A 66 -4.42 8.05 6.44
CA PRO A 66 -3.15 7.73 7.09
C PRO A 66 -3.28 7.20 8.52
N GLY A 67 -4.46 7.35 9.16
CA GLY A 67 -4.71 6.98 10.54
C GLY A 67 -3.72 7.65 11.49
N GLY A 68 -3.04 6.87 12.33
CA GLY A 68 -2.02 7.37 13.25
C GLY A 68 -0.69 7.80 12.61
N GLY A 69 -0.57 7.78 11.28
CA GLY A 69 0.59 8.28 10.55
C GLY A 69 1.80 7.36 10.49
N TYR A 70 1.58 6.04 10.66
CA TYR A 70 2.67 5.07 10.60
C TYR A 70 3.44 5.13 9.28
N PHE A 71 2.75 5.04 8.15
CA PHE A 71 3.37 5.15 6.83
C PHE A 71 3.66 6.59 6.44
N THR A 72 2.89 7.56 6.91
CA THR A 72 3.10 8.99 6.66
C THR A 72 4.54 9.43 6.97
N ARG A 73 5.07 9.05 8.14
CA ARG A 73 6.45 9.34 8.54
C ARG A 73 7.46 8.70 7.61
N ILE A 74 7.25 7.43 7.28
CA ILE A 74 8.13 6.66 6.40
C ILE A 74 8.12 7.25 4.99
N PHE A 75 6.94 7.53 4.43
CA PHE A 75 6.82 8.06 3.07
C PHE A 75 7.44 9.45 2.95
N SER A 76 7.16 10.35 3.91
CA SER A 76 7.77 11.67 3.92
C SER A 76 9.31 11.60 3.88
N LYS A 77 9.93 10.72 4.65
CA LYS A 77 11.38 10.51 4.66
C LYS A 77 11.88 9.84 3.38
N GLN A 78 11.13 8.88 2.83
CA GLN A 78 11.48 8.17 1.61
C GLN A 78 11.53 9.09 0.39
N ILE A 79 10.51 9.93 0.22
CA ILE A 79 10.44 10.87 -0.91
C ILE A 79 11.38 12.08 -0.73
N GLY A 80 11.76 12.37 0.52
CA GLY A 80 12.70 13.44 0.83
C GLY A 80 12.17 14.85 0.55
N PRO A 81 13.04 15.88 0.64
CA PRO A 81 12.62 17.27 0.58
C PRO A 81 12.20 17.77 -0.81
N THR A 82 12.47 17.01 -1.86
CA THR A 82 12.06 17.33 -3.25
C THR A 82 10.77 16.63 -3.66
N GLY A 83 10.32 15.64 -2.89
CA GLY A 83 9.04 14.99 -3.04
C GLY A 83 7.96 15.65 -2.20
N HIS A 84 6.69 15.28 -2.43
CA HIS A 84 5.57 15.82 -1.67
C HIS A 84 4.58 14.72 -1.29
N LEU A 85 4.16 14.69 -0.02
CA LEU A 85 3.17 13.76 0.51
C LEU A 85 1.86 14.49 0.80
N TYR A 86 0.80 14.07 0.13
CA TYR A 86 -0.57 14.50 0.41
C TYR A 86 -1.22 13.46 1.31
N ALA A 87 -1.53 13.83 2.55
CA ALA A 87 -2.22 12.99 3.51
C ALA A 87 -3.72 13.27 3.44
N ALA A 88 -4.49 12.38 2.80
CA ALA A 88 -5.91 12.56 2.57
C ALA A 88 -6.72 12.00 3.73
N ILE A 89 -7.45 12.86 4.42
CA ILE A 89 -8.31 12.51 5.57
C ILE A 89 -9.76 12.94 5.31
N PRO A 90 -10.75 12.35 6.01
CA PRO A 90 -12.10 12.92 6.05
C PRO A 90 -12.01 14.36 6.54
N ASP A 91 -12.92 15.22 6.13
CA ASP A 91 -12.91 16.67 6.37
C ASP A 91 -11.90 17.16 7.43
N PRO A 92 -10.73 17.76 7.03
CA PRO A 92 -9.68 18.15 7.97
C PRO A 92 -10.12 19.17 9.03
N LYS A 93 -11.29 19.78 8.85
CA LYS A 93 -11.92 20.77 9.75
C LYS A 93 -13.17 20.23 10.45
N GLY A 94 -13.58 19.01 10.14
CA GLY A 94 -14.74 18.37 10.69
C GLY A 94 -14.51 17.76 12.08
N PRO A 95 -15.56 17.32 12.75
CA PRO A 95 -15.47 16.68 14.08
C PRO A 95 -14.69 15.37 14.06
N ASP A 96 -14.62 14.71 12.91
CA ASP A 96 -13.91 13.44 12.71
C ASP A 96 -12.51 13.64 12.09
N ALA A 97 -11.98 14.87 12.17
CA ALA A 97 -10.65 15.18 11.68
C ALA A 97 -9.61 14.29 12.37
N GLU A 98 -8.77 13.62 11.59
CA GLU A 98 -7.64 12.84 12.11
C GLU A 98 -6.46 13.78 12.40
N PRO A 99 -6.21 14.14 13.68
CA PRO A 99 -5.19 15.15 13.99
C PRO A 99 -3.76 14.67 13.77
N ALA A 100 -3.55 13.35 13.65
CA ALA A 100 -2.21 12.77 13.58
C ALA A 100 -1.42 13.26 12.36
N ALA A 101 -2.01 13.26 11.18
CA ALA A 101 -1.33 13.72 9.96
C ALA A 101 -0.93 15.21 10.04
N ALA A 102 -1.82 16.06 10.57
CA ALA A 102 -1.55 17.48 10.77
C ALA A 102 -0.46 17.72 11.83
N ALA A 103 -0.49 16.94 12.92
CA ALA A 103 0.54 16.99 13.95
C ALA A 103 1.92 16.60 13.39
N ILE A 104 1.99 15.53 12.60
CA ILE A 104 3.23 15.10 11.94
C ILE A 104 3.73 16.19 10.98
N ALA A 105 2.86 16.77 10.16
CA ALA A 105 3.23 17.81 9.21
C ALA A 105 3.83 19.06 9.90
N ALA A 106 3.45 19.32 11.15
CA ALA A 106 3.97 20.40 11.96
C ALA A 106 5.32 20.09 12.65
N GLU A 107 5.75 18.82 12.66
CA GLU A 107 7.02 18.42 13.26
C GLU A 107 8.21 18.84 12.38
N PRO A 108 9.37 19.20 12.98
CA PRO A 108 10.58 19.46 12.22
C PRO A 108 10.98 18.26 11.35
N GLY A 109 11.26 18.52 10.06
CA GLY A 109 11.69 17.48 9.12
C GLY A 109 10.57 16.76 8.38
N TYR A 110 9.30 17.20 8.53
CA TYR A 110 8.12 16.70 7.82
C TYR A 110 7.39 17.80 7.01
N GLY A 111 8.09 18.89 6.68
CA GLY A 111 7.52 20.04 5.95
C GLY A 111 7.11 19.73 4.49
N ASN A 112 7.36 18.52 3.99
CA ASN A 112 6.91 18.04 2.70
C ASN A 112 5.56 17.33 2.76
N ILE A 113 4.81 17.45 3.87
CA ILE A 113 3.47 16.88 4.04
C ILE A 113 2.43 17.98 3.94
N THR A 114 1.37 17.75 3.17
CA THR A 114 0.15 18.57 3.16
C THR A 114 -1.05 17.69 3.47
N VAL A 115 -1.85 18.09 4.46
CA VAL A 115 -3.12 17.44 4.75
C VAL A 115 -4.19 17.96 3.81
N VAL A 116 -4.91 17.07 3.15
CA VAL A 116 -5.95 17.38 2.17
C VAL A 116 -7.25 16.64 2.50
N PRO A 117 -8.41 17.16 2.09
CA PRO A 117 -9.64 16.40 2.21
C PRO A 117 -9.64 15.21 1.23
N ILE A 118 -10.17 14.06 1.67
CA ILE A 118 -10.28 12.88 0.81
C ILE A 118 -11.26 13.10 -0.35
N LEU A 119 -12.31 13.90 -0.13
CA LEU A 119 -13.29 14.33 -1.14
C LEU A 119 -13.88 15.70 -0.76
N PRO A 120 -14.09 16.62 -1.69
CA PRO A 120 -13.53 16.59 -3.05
C PRO A 120 -12.03 16.83 -3.02
N MET A 121 -11.28 16.04 -3.75
CA MET A 121 -9.86 16.35 -3.94
C MET A 121 -9.76 17.62 -4.79
N GLY A 122 -9.20 18.69 -4.21
CA GLY A 122 -8.94 19.93 -4.92
C GLY A 122 -7.93 19.76 -6.06
N ALA A 123 -7.61 20.86 -6.74
CA ALA A 123 -6.56 20.83 -7.74
C ALA A 123 -5.21 20.47 -7.06
N MET A 124 -4.62 19.35 -7.47
CA MET A 124 -3.32 18.89 -7.02
C MET A 124 -2.47 18.52 -8.24
N PRO A 125 -1.13 18.54 -8.13
CA PRO A 125 -0.27 18.08 -9.22
C PRO A 125 -0.52 16.60 -9.49
N LEU A 126 -0.17 16.14 -10.69
CA LEU A 126 -0.22 14.72 -11.00
C LEU A 126 0.72 13.94 -10.07
N LEU A 127 0.23 12.81 -9.59
CA LEU A 127 0.90 11.96 -8.60
C LEU A 127 1.69 10.84 -9.26
N ASP A 128 2.76 10.43 -8.62
CA ASP A 128 3.52 9.23 -8.96
C ASP A 128 2.90 7.98 -8.33
N ILE A 129 2.43 8.12 -7.07
CA ILE A 129 1.90 7.01 -6.28
C ILE A 129 0.64 7.45 -5.52
N ILE A 130 -0.37 6.59 -5.52
CA ILE A 130 -1.48 6.59 -4.55
C ILE A 130 -1.30 5.37 -3.66
N TRP A 131 -1.39 5.56 -2.36
CA TRP A 131 -1.27 4.51 -1.36
C TRP A 131 -2.51 4.46 -0.46
N THR A 132 -3.08 3.27 -0.27
CA THR A 132 -4.08 3.01 0.77
C THR A 132 -3.73 1.71 1.49
N SER A 133 -3.88 1.70 2.82
CA SER A 133 -3.64 0.52 3.63
C SER A 133 -4.72 0.34 4.68
N TRP A 134 -5.41 -0.78 4.61
CA TRP A 134 -6.53 -1.19 5.48
C TRP A 134 -7.72 -0.23 5.45
N ASN A 135 -7.97 0.40 4.29
CA ASN A 135 -9.04 1.38 4.14
C ASN A 135 -9.82 1.22 2.82
N TYR A 136 -9.38 0.37 1.89
CA TYR A 136 -10.14 0.19 0.65
C TYR A 136 -11.49 -0.47 0.93
N HIS A 137 -11.54 -1.44 1.84
CA HIS A 137 -12.80 -2.02 2.31
C HIS A 137 -13.71 -1.00 2.98
N ASP A 138 -13.18 0.05 3.62
CA ASP A 138 -13.99 1.09 4.25
C ASP A 138 -14.81 1.91 3.24
N LEU A 139 -14.36 2.00 1.99
CA LEU A 139 -15.12 2.62 0.92
C LEU A 139 -16.38 1.81 0.55
N HIS A 140 -16.43 0.52 0.90
CA HIS A 140 -17.58 -0.36 0.69
C HIS A 140 -18.55 -0.39 1.89
N LEU A 141 -18.24 0.26 2.99
CA LEU A 141 -19.13 0.31 4.14
C LEU A 141 -20.47 0.93 3.73
N SER A 142 -21.58 0.31 4.15
CA SER A 142 -22.93 0.74 3.78
C SER A 142 -23.22 2.20 4.13
N ARG A 143 -22.51 2.75 5.15
CA ARG A 143 -22.60 4.17 5.55
C ARG A 143 -21.84 5.15 4.65
N VAL A 144 -20.96 4.68 3.78
CA VAL A 144 -20.02 5.52 2.98
C VAL A 144 -20.60 5.79 1.60
N HIS A 145 -21.66 5.47 1.16
CA HIS A 145 -22.44 5.86 -0.04
C HIS A 145 -21.60 6.42 -1.22
N VAL A 146 -20.53 5.75 -1.63
CA VAL A 146 -19.71 6.15 -2.78
C VAL A 146 -19.89 5.19 -3.96
N ASP A 147 -19.74 5.70 -5.15
CA ASP A 147 -19.61 4.89 -6.36
C ASP A 147 -18.11 4.52 -6.51
N MET A 148 -17.77 3.26 -6.30
CA MET A 148 -16.38 2.79 -6.36
C MET A 148 -15.75 3.04 -7.72
N LEU A 149 -16.50 2.85 -8.80
CA LEU A 149 -15.99 3.15 -10.15
C LEU A 149 -15.65 4.64 -10.31
N ALA A 150 -16.45 5.53 -9.73
CA ALA A 150 -16.16 6.97 -9.75
C ALA A 150 -14.93 7.32 -8.91
N VAL A 151 -14.76 6.68 -7.73
CA VAL A 151 -13.57 6.85 -6.87
C VAL A 151 -12.31 6.42 -7.62
N ASP A 152 -12.29 5.20 -8.16
CA ASP A 152 -11.13 4.63 -8.84
C ASP A 152 -10.77 5.40 -10.12
N LYS A 153 -11.77 5.86 -10.87
CA LYS A 153 -11.56 6.78 -12.01
C LYS A 153 -11.03 8.14 -11.57
N GLY A 154 -11.44 8.62 -10.40
CA GLY A 154 -10.87 9.80 -9.78
C GLY A 154 -9.38 9.62 -9.52
N TRP A 155 -8.97 8.50 -8.92
CA TRP A 155 -7.56 8.16 -8.71
C TRP A 155 -6.80 8.04 -10.04
N TYR A 156 -7.42 7.39 -11.04
CA TYR A 156 -6.84 7.30 -12.38
C TYR A 156 -6.56 8.68 -12.98
N SER A 157 -7.46 9.64 -12.81
CA SER A 157 -7.35 10.97 -13.40
C SER A 157 -6.19 11.79 -12.83
N ILE A 158 -5.87 11.62 -11.55
CA ILE A 158 -4.83 12.38 -10.85
C ILE A 158 -3.45 11.72 -10.86
N LEU A 159 -3.32 10.51 -11.41
CA LEU A 159 -2.04 9.86 -11.60
C LEU A 159 -1.36 10.27 -12.90
N LYS A 160 -0.04 10.36 -12.86
CA LYS A 160 0.80 10.43 -14.07
C LYS A 160 0.64 9.15 -14.92
N PRO A 161 0.90 9.20 -16.24
CA PRO A 161 1.19 7.98 -16.99
C PRO A 161 2.31 7.18 -16.30
N ASP A 162 2.18 5.85 -16.25
CA ASP A 162 3.05 4.93 -15.46
C ASP A 162 2.97 5.09 -13.93
N GLY A 163 2.19 6.03 -13.40
CA GLY A 163 1.91 6.13 -11.97
C GLY A 163 1.17 4.91 -11.43
N VAL A 164 1.32 4.64 -10.15
CA VAL A 164 0.80 3.41 -9.54
C VAL A 164 -0.14 3.68 -8.37
N VAL A 165 -1.10 2.78 -8.18
CA VAL A 165 -1.88 2.65 -6.95
C VAL A 165 -1.41 1.41 -6.22
N VAL A 166 -1.10 1.54 -4.93
CA VAL A 166 -0.81 0.42 -4.03
C VAL A 166 -1.97 0.29 -3.05
N ILE A 167 -2.56 -0.89 -3.02
CA ILE A 167 -3.67 -1.23 -2.13
C ILE A 167 -3.22 -2.39 -1.23
N VAL A 168 -3.17 -2.15 0.07
CA VAL A 168 -2.97 -3.17 1.09
C VAL A 168 -4.26 -3.29 1.88
N ASP A 169 -4.84 -4.49 1.95
CA ASP A 169 -6.07 -4.64 2.73
C ASP A 169 -6.24 -6.05 3.32
N HIS A 170 -7.20 -6.18 4.24
CA HIS A 170 -7.56 -7.43 4.89
C HIS A 170 -8.35 -8.32 3.94
N ALA A 171 -7.82 -9.52 3.67
CA ALA A 171 -8.47 -10.45 2.78
C ALA A 171 -9.76 -11.03 3.37
N ALA A 172 -10.80 -11.09 2.56
CA ALA A 172 -12.02 -11.86 2.81
C ALA A 172 -11.98 -13.19 2.06
N LEU A 173 -12.92 -14.08 2.37
CA LEU A 173 -13.11 -15.31 1.61
C LEU A 173 -13.49 -14.98 0.15
N PRO A 174 -13.02 -15.76 -0.83
CA PRO A 174 -13.39 -15.59 -2.22
C PRO A 174 -14.92 -15.62 -2.43
N GLY A 175 -15.43 -14.67 -3.21
CA GLY A 175 -16.86 -14.55 -3.51
C GLY A 175 -17.68 -13.89 -2.40
N SER A 176 -17.06 -13.35 -1.36
CA SER A 176 -17.76 -12.61 -0.29
C SER A 176 -18.39 -11.34 -0.85
N PRO A 177 -19.67 -11.04 -0.47
CA PRO A 177 -20.31 -9.77 -0.86
C PRO A 177 -19.58 -8.57 -0.25
N PRO A 178 -19.10 -7.58 -1.04
CA PRO A 178 -18.20 -6.54 -0.56
C PRO A 178 -18.79 -5.69 0.58
N VAL A 179 -20.02 -5.20 0.42
CA VAL A 179 -20.67 -4.33 1.43
C VAL A 179 -20.90 -5.08 2.74
N GLU A 180 -21.49 -6.28 2.68
CA GLU A 180 -21.78 -7.07 3.88
C GLU A 180 -20.50 -7.46 4.62
N THR A 181 -19.46 -7.81 3.86
CA THR A 181 -18.17 -8.23 4.41
C THR A 181 -17.41 -7.06 5.02
N ALA A 182 -17.43 -5.90 4.37
CA ALA A 182 -16.87 -4.68 4.93
C ALA A 182 -17.59 -4.29 6.24
N ASP A 183 -18.92 -4.27 6.25
CA ASP A 183 -19.70 -3.89 7.46
C ASP A 183 -19.47 -4.83 8.64
N LYS A 184 -19.37 -6.14 8.39
CA LYS A 184 -19.31 -7.14 9.46
C LYS A 184 -17.89 -7.48 9.89
N LEU A 185 -16.95 -7.53 8.94
CA LEU A 185 -15.63 -8.10 9.17
C LEU A 185 -14.48 -7.11 8.94
N HIS A 186 -14.73 -5.94 8.34
CA HIS A 186 -13.71 -5.01 7.86
C HIS A 186 -12.69 -5.72 6.96
N ARG A 187 -13.21 -6.42 5.94
CA ARG A 187 -12.43 -7.17 4.95
C ARG A 187 -13.02 -6.98 3.57
N ILE A 188 -12.22 -7.28 2.55
CA ILE A 188 -12.68 -7.28 1.16
C ILE A 188 -12.09 -8.47 0.41
N ASP A 189 -12.86 -9.06 -0.51
CA ASP A 189 -12.35 -10.07 -1.43
C ASP A 189 -11.35 -9.42 -2.40
N PRO A 190 -10.09 -9.89 -2.46
CA PRO A 190 -9.08 -9.35 -3.38
C PRO A 190 -9.51 -9.36 -4.85
N ALA A 191 -10.40 -10.28 -5.26
CA ALA A 191 -10.92 -10.35 -6.62
C ALA A 191 -11.84 -9.16 -6.95
N VAL A 192 -12.59 -8.65 -5.96
CA VAL A 192 -13.40 -7.43 -6.11
C VAL A 192 -12.50 -6.25 -6.43
N VAL A 193 -11.43 -6.05 -5.67
CA VAL A 193 -10.46 -4.96 -5.89
C VAL A 193 -9.84 -5.02 -7.27
N LYS A 194 -9.43 -6.22 -7.74
CA LYS A 194 -8.91 -6.39 -9.11
C LYS A 194 -9.94 -6.01 -10.17
N THR A 195 -11.19 -6.37 -9.97
CA THR A 195 -12.28 -6.07 -10.90
C THR A 195 -12.55 -4.57 -10.98
N GLU A 196 -12.67 -3.91 -9.85
CA GLU A 196 -12.98 -2.47 -9.77
C GLU A 196 -11.86 -1.62 -10.37
N MET A 197 -10.62 -1.85 -9.95
CA MET A 197 -9.46 -1.13 -10.48
C MET A 197 -9.28 -1.34 -11.99
N THR A 198 -9.52 -2.56 -12.48
CA THR A 198 -9.47 -2.84 -13.94
C THR A 198 -10.60 -2.11 -14.69
N ALA A 199 -11.80 -2.08 -14.13
CA ALA A 199 -12.93 -1.33 -14.72
C ALA A 199 -12.68 0.18 -14.78
N ALA A 200 -11.87 0.72 -13.86
CA ALA A 200 -11.44 2.11 -13.88
C ALA A 200 -10.35 2.42 -14.92
N GLY A 201 -9.74 1.39 -15.53
CA GLY A 201 -8.73 1.53 -16.58
C GLY A 201 -7.30 1.21 -16.14
N PHE A 202 -7.10 0.79 -14.90
CA PHE A 202 -5.79 0.36 -14.42
C PHE A 202 -5.41 -1.03 -14.95
N VAL A 203 -4.11 -1.27 -15.05
CA VAL A 203 -3.55 -2.59 -15.32
C VAL A 203 -2.98 -3.16 -14.02
N PHE A 204 -3.31 -4.41 -13.70
CA PHE A 204 -2.71 -5.11 -12.57
C PHE A 204 -1.20 -5.29 -12.83
N ASP A 205 -0.36 -4.75 -11.95
CA ASP A 205 1.09 -4.66 -12.11
C ASP A 205 1.86 -5.56 -11.13
N GLY A 206 1.16 -6.29 -10.29
CA GLY A 206 1.75 -7.28 -9.41
C GLY A 206 1.15 -7.32 -8.00
N GLU A 207 1.58 -8.32 -7.26
CA GLU A 207 1.18 -8.56 -5.88
C GLU A 207 2.37 -8.94 -5.00
N SER A 208 2.22 -8.78 -3.68
CA SER A 208 3.18 -9.23 -2.69
C SER A 208 2.45 -10.04 -1.62
N ASP A 209 3.01 -11.18 -1.29
CA ASP A 209 2.53 -12.09 -0.25
C ASP A 209 3.20 -11.89 1.12
N VAL A 210 4.03 -10.85 1.24
CA VAL A 210 4.83 -10.59 2.46
C VAL A 210 3.97 -10.34 3.71
N LEU A 211 2.72 -9.95 3.51
CA LEU A 211 1.71 -9.74 4.57
C LEU A 211 0.68 -10.88 4.65
N ALA A 212 0.83 -11.92 3.85
CA ALA A 212 -0.09 -13.04 3.84
C ALA A 212 0.00 -13.85 5.15
N ASN A 213 -1.15 -14.25 5.66
CA ASN A 213 -1.26 -15.17 6.79
C ASN A 213 -2.31 -16.25 6.51
N PRO A 214 -1.92 -17.37 5.91
CA PRO A 214 -2.84 -18.46 5.57
C PRO A 214 -3.48 -19.14 6.79
N ALA A 215 -3.06 -18.82 8.00
CA ALA A 215 -3.68 -19.32 9.23
C ALA A 215 -4.92 -18.49 9.65
N ASP A 216 -5.17 -17.33 9.02
CA ASP A 216 -6.38 -16.54 9.24
C ASP A 216 -7.58 -17.21 8.54
N PRO A 217 -8.64 -17.59 9.26
CA PRO A 217 -9.81 -18.22 8.65
C PRO A 217 -10.73 -17.24 7.91
N HIS A 218 -10.43 -15.94 7.90
CA HIS A 218 -11.20 -14.84 7.29
C HIS A 218 -12.65 -14.68 7.81
N THR A 219 -13.00 -15.31 8.92
CA THR A 219 -14.38 -15.33 9.47
C THR A 219 -14.58 -14.41 10.67
N ALA A 220 -13.49 -13.97 11.30
CA ALA A 220 -13.54 -13.03 12.41
C ALA A 220 -13.36 -11.59 11.93
N ILE A 221 -13.99 -10.65 12.61
CA ILE A 221 -13.72 -9.22 12.42
C ILE A 221 -12.25 -8.92 12.73
N VAL A 222 -11.62 -8.07 11.95
CA VAL A 222 -10.18 -7.76 12.06
C VAL A 222 -9.75 -7.23 13.44
N PHE A 223 -10.70 -6.72 14.22
CA PHE A 223 -10.48 -6.20 15.57
C PHE A 223 -10.59 -7.26 16.67
N ASP A 224 -11.00 -8.50 16.34
CA ASP A 224 -11.09 -9.59 17.31
C ASP A 224 -9.72 -9.84 17.94
N PRO A 225 -9.60 -9.93 19.28
CA PRO A 225 -8.32 -10.10 19.97
C PRO A 225 -7.52 -11.34 19.52
N SER A 226 -8.20 -12.39 19.03
CA SER A 226 -7.55 -13.62 18.56
C SER A 226 -6.76 -13.43 17.26
N ILE A 227 -7.18 -12.45 16.41
CA ILE A 227 -6.64 -12.24 15.07
C ILE A 227 -6.08 -10.82 14.84
N ARG A 228 -6.36 -9.88 15.75
CA ARG A 228 -5.94 -8.48 15.60
C ARG A 228 -4.42 -8.38 15.41
N GLY A 229 -4.01 -7.71 14.32
CA GLY A 229 -2.61 -7.59 13.89
C GLY A 229 -2.00 -8.85 13.29
N LYS A 230 -2.83 -9.90 13.05
CA LYS A 230 -2.42 -11.18 12.44
C LYS A 230 -3.37 -11.61 11.32
N THR A 231 -4.20 -10.71 10.82
CA THR A 231 -5.09 -10.99 9.70
C THR A 231 -4.30 -11.32 8.45
N ASP A 232 -4.88 -12.15 7.60
CA ASP A 232 -4.38 -12.31 6.23
C ASP A 232 -4.60 -11.02 5.45
N GLN A 233 -3.58 -10.60 4.70
CA GLN A 233 -3.61 -9.36 3.95
C GLN A 233 -3.03 -9.59 2.56
N PHE A 234 -3.59 -8.92 1.60
CA PHE A 234 -3.03 -8.81 0.25
C PHE A 234 -2.40 -7.43 0.06
N ALA A 235 -1.39 -7.36 -0.78
CA ALA A 235 -0.82 -6.13 -1.27
C ALA A 235 -0.81 -6.16 -2.79
N TYR A 236 -1.57 -5.27 -3.42
CA TYR A 236 -1.72 -5.18 -4.87
C TYR A 236 -1.15 -3.87 -5.39
N ARG A 237 -0.54 -3.94 -6.57
CA ARG A 237 -0.10 -2.77 -7.32
C ARG A 237 -0.80 -2.73 -8.67
N PHE A 238 -1.37 -1.57 -8.96
CA PHE A 238 -2.03 -1.26 -10.22
C PHE A 238 -1.34 -0.09 -10.90
N ARG A 239 -1.21 -0.14 -12.20
CA ARG A 239 -0.51 0.87 -12.99
C ARG A 239 -1.48 1.57 -13.94
N LYS A 240 -1.36 2.91 -14.02
CA LYS A 240 -1.96 3.67 -15.10
C LYS A 240 -1.12 3.47 -16.36
N PRO A 241 -1.67 2.95 -17.47
CA PRO A 241 -0.96 2.84 -18.75
C PRO A 241 -0.42 4.19 -19.24
N LYS A 242 0.58 4.12 -20.15
CA LYS A 242 1.14 5.29 -20.84
C LYS A 242 0.12 5.97 -21.74
#